data_9f4586ca0d4cb0136f866b4ac361fde6
#
_entry.id   9f4586ca0d4cb0136f866b4ac361fde6
#
_cell.length_a   1.000
_cell.length_b   1.000
_cell.length_c   1.000
_cell.angle_alpha   90.00
_cell.angle_beta   90.00
_cell.angle_gamma   90.00
#
_symmetry.space_group_name_H-M   'P 1'
#
loop_
_entity.id
_entity.type
_entity.pdbx_description
1 polymer ?
#
loop_
_entity_poly.entity_id
_entity_poly.type
_entity_poly.pdbx_seq_one_letter_code
_entity_poly.pdbx_strand_id
1 'polypeptide(L)'
;MREMETRTKPWKQGKSIFDYIKNNLDQEGFFTKENLEDRAVVAGDNQELLEPGAADAFLASSGQAEEASDAVGTQIYQVLEAYAEDPTPENATMLYMGISSTPCILYYESLVDALSEERIPQPLWELAREWLYEASSRETVKLAIVICGLYMLNEQDLVVNWQLKRDLLLLARCEEFTSFVIYALELCHQLEQEDLQDMLQHTSGWGKLCAIQTYDFSTPEDQAWLVIHGCELTITYPAVSVLIFSKVNIPALLDEPHLEPPQFGGICRLLLNYLAFLLGFQQVQLPDAEKLPVIDLFSVMQKFLKHAREYHRDLMAAAALTNLAEGFQTMVDDECWDYLTMNQCHILISELESLVLSIDWLPEIKKKLVEEDGRTNLVVIHMAYALDLDIHKELWSLLKKDPKRTELYEFLLDTSDKRR
;
A
#
# COMPACT_ATOMS: atom_id res chain seq x y z
N MET A 1 43.20 -36.11 10.53
CA MET A 1 42.24 -35.52 9.60
C MET A 1 41.09 -34.99 10.45
N ARG A 2 41.07 -33.71 10.80
CA ARG A 2 39.95 -33.10 11.48
C ARG A 2 38.86 -32.90 10.40
N GLU A 3 37.69 -33.45 10.64
CA GLU A 3 36.48 -33.11 9.91
C GLU A 3 36.33 -31.60 9.95
N MET A 4 36.43 -30.94 8.77
CA MET A 4 35.96 -29.59 8.59
C MET A 4 34.43 -29.69 8.77
N GLU A 5 33.96 -29.31 9.95
CA GLU A 5 32.56 -28.98 10.13
C GLU A 5 32.21 -27.97 9.05
N THR A 6 31.34 -28.37 8.15
CA THR A 6 30.69 -27.48 7.17
C THR A 6 29.92 -26.46 7.96
N ARG A 7 30.53 -25.30 8.24
CA ARG A 7 29.83 -24.15 8.82
C ARG A 7 28.69 -23.84 7.88
N THR A 8 27.46 -24.08 8.34
CA THR A 8 26.26 -23.69 7.60
C THR A 8 26.30 -22.20 7.33
N LYS A 9 26.14 -21.82 6.07
CA LYS A 9 26.11 -20.41 5.63
C LYS A 9 25.04 -19.67 6.44
N PRO A 10 25.32 -18.49 7.03
CA PRO A 10 24.39 -17.83 7.96
C PRO A 10 23.06 -17.46 7.30
N TRP A 11 23.04 -17.14 6.02
CA TRP A 11 21.80 -16.83 5.29
C TRP A 11 20.88 -18.04 5.06
N LYS A 12 21.35 -19.25 5.30
CA LYS A 12 20.57 -20.49 5.24
C LYS A 12 20.08 -20.99 6.60
N GLN A 13 20.24 -20.21 7.67
CA GLN A 13 19.84 -20.63 9.02
C GLN A 13 18.32 -20.54 9.24
N GLY A 14 17.60 -19.75 8.42
CA GLY A 14 16.15 -19.67 8.41
C GLY A 14 15.54 -20.33 7.17
N LYS A 15 14.23 -20.14 6.97
CA LYS A 15 13.58 -20.53 5.73
C LYS A 15 13.93 -19.55 4.61
N SER A 16 14.19 -20.06 3.42
CA SER A 16 14.32 -19.23 2.23
C SER A 16 13.06 -18.38 2.03
N ILE A 17 13.24 -17.08 1.88
CA ILE A 17 12.13 -16.15 1.59
C ILE A 17 11.51 -16.47 0.24
N PHE A 18 12.33 -16.75 -0.78
CA PHE A 18 11.85 -17.12 -2.11
C PHE A 18 10.95 -18.36 -2.06
N ASP A 19 11.41 -19.44 -1.42
CA ASP A 19 10.63 -20.65 -1.27
C ASP A 19 9.39 -20.45 -0.39
N TYR A 20 9.51 -19.59 0.64
CA TYR A 20 8.38 -19.27 1.49
C TYR A 20 7.27 -18.56 0.71
N ILE A 21 7.59 -17.55 -0.09
CA ILE A 21 6.61 -16.87 -0.94
C ILE A 21 6.02 -17.84 -1.96
N LYS A 22 6.87 -18.54 -2.72
CA LYS A 22 6.47 -19.49 -3.75
C LYS A 22 5.50 -20.58 -3.25
N ASN A 23 5.73 -21.10 -2.05
CA ASN A 23 4.92 -22.17 -1.46
C ASN A 23 3.66 -21.67 -0.73
N ASN A 24 3.49 -20.35 -0.59
CA ASN A 24 2.33 -19.74 0.05
C ASN A 24 1.55 -18.83 -0.91
N LEU A 25 1.66 -19.02 -2.21
CA LEU A 25 0.72 -18.48 -3.19
C LEU A 25 -0.50 -19.40 -3.28
N ASP A 26 -1.69 -18.80 -3.39
CA ASP A 26 -2.90 -19.54 -3.69
C ASP A 26 -3.02 -19.91 -5.19
N GLN A 27 -4.15 -20.48 -5.60
CA GLN A 27 -4.38 -20.87 -6.98
C GLN A 27 -4.49 -19.70 -7.96
N GLU A 28 -4.82 -18.53 -7.46
CA GLU A 28 -4.94 -17.28 -8.22
C GLU A 28 -3.64 -16.46 -8.22
N GLY A 29 -2.65 -16.88 -7.43
CA GLY A 29 -1.33 -16.26 -7.35
C GLY A 29 -1.19 -15.19 -6.27
N PHE A 30 -2.15 -15.06 -5.36
CA PHE A 30 -2.03 -14.16 -4.20
C PHE A 30 -1.15 -14.75 -3.10
N PHE A 31 -0.31 -13.93 -2.51
CA PHE A 31 0.44 -14.32 -1.32
C PHE A 31 -0.50 -14.35 -0.11
N THR A 32 -0.65 -15.54 0.50
CA THR A 32 -1.69 -15.81 1.49
C THR A 32 -1.27 -15.55 2.93
N LYS A 33 -0.05 -15.08 3.18
CA LYS A 33 0.47 -14.82 4.51
C LYS A 33 0.50 -13.32 4.80
N GLU A 34 0.15 -12.97 6.03
CA GLU A 34 0.20 -11.57 6.48
C GLU A 34 1.63 -11.03 6.57
N ASN A 35 2.61 -11.89 6.87
CA ASN A 35 3.99 -11.48 7.08
C ASN A 35 5.00 -12.56 6.72
N LEU A 36 6.23 -12.13 6.46
CA LEU A 36 7.41 -12.98 6.42
C LEU A 36 7.81 -13.42 7.84
N GLU A 37 8.62 -14.48 7.97
CA GLU A 37 9.19 -14.87 9.27
C GLU A 37 10.19 -13.81 9.78
N ASP A 38 10.96 -13.21 8.86
CA ASP A 38 11.78 -12.01 9.10
C ASP A 38 10.90 -10.77 8.90
N ARG A 39 10.39 -10.20 9.98
CA ARG A 39 9.43 -9.08 9.96
C ARG A 39 10.05 -7.81 10.50
N ALA A 40 9.62 -6.66 9.95
CA ALA A 40 9.90 -5.38 10.55
C ALA A 40 9.09 -5.18 11.84
N VAL A 41 9.75 -4.61 12.85
CA VAL A 41 9.13 -4.26 14.14
C VAL A 41 9.41 -2.81 14.45
N VAL A 42 8.42 -2.08 14.93
CA VAL A 42 8.64 -0.76 15.52
C VAL A 42 9.39 -0.93 16.83
N ALA A 43 10.50 -0.22 16.99
CA ALA A 43 11.24 -0.20 18.25
C ALA A 43 10.44 0.58 19.32
N GLY A 44 10.07 -0.08 20.41
CA GLY A 44 9.33 0.52 21.52
C GLY A 44 8.97 -0.50 22.59
N ASP A 45 8.31 -0.06 23.65
CA ASP A 45 7.89 -0.95 24.76
C ASP A 45 6.83 -1.98 24.29
N ASN A 46 6.05 -1.65 23.27
CA ASN A 46 5.17 -2.57 22.56
C ASN A 46 5.76 -2.81 21.18
N GLN A 47 6.35 -3.98 20.96
CA GLN A 47 6.82 -4.38 19.64
C GLN A 47 5.61 -4.59 18.71
N GLU A 48 5.25 -3.58 17.96
CA GLU A 48 4.22 -3.68 16.92
C GLU A 48 4.85 -4.19 15.63
N LEU A 49 4.15 -5.11 14.98
CA LEU A 49 4.54 -5.62 13.68
C LEU A 49 4.11 -4.62 12.61
N LEU A 50 5.07 -4.23 11.76
CA LEU A 50 4.76 -3.44 10.59
C LEU A 50 4.22 -4.34 9.47
N GLU A 51 3.29 -3.80 8.69
CA GLU A 51 2.84 -4.43 7.45
C GLU A 51 4.00 -4.52 6.43
N PRO A 52 4.01 -5.53 5.55
CA PRO A 52 5.05 -5.67 4.53
C PRO A 52 5.19 -4.40 3.68
N GLY A 53 6.42 -3.90 3.52
CA GLY A 53 6.73 -2.65 2.81
C GLY A 53 6.59 -1.37 3.62
N ALA A 54 5.92 -1.40 4.79
CA ALA A 54 5.68 -0.20 5.60
C ALA A 54 6.97 0.43 6.14
N ALA A 55 7.96 -0.38 6.53
CA ALA A 55 9.23 0.12 7.04
C ALA A 55 9.98 0.94 5.97
N ASP A 56 10.03 0.43 4.74
CA ASP A 56 10.69 1.12 3.63
C ASP A 56 9.95 2.39 3.25
N ALA A 57 8.62 2.34 3.17
CA ALA A 57 7.79 3.51 2.88
C ALA A 57 7.98 4.61 3.92
N PHE A 58 8.06 4.27 5.21
CA PHE A 58 8.33 5.22 6.28
C PHE A 58 9.73 5.84 6.16
N LEU A 59 10.77 5.04 5.93
CA LEU A 59 12.15 5.53 5.79
C LEU A 59 12.29 6.43 4.56
N ALA A 60 11.67 6.07 3.43
CA ALA A 60 11.68 6.88 2.23
C ALA A 60 10.98 8.24 2.45
N SER A 61 9.81 8.25 3.09
CA SER A 61 9.02 9.47 3.30
C SER A 61 9.58 10.41 4.36
N SER A 62 10.37 9.90 5.33
CA SER A 62 10.97 10.70 6.40
C SER A 62 12.22 11.49 5.99
N GLY A 63 12.68 11.33 4.74
CA GLY A 63 13.95 11.88 4.27
C GLY A 63 15.20 11.20 4.83
N GLN A 64 15.04 10.22 5.73
CA GLN A 64 16.18 9.51 6.31
C GLN A 64 16.97 8.70 5.28
N ALA A 65 16.29 8.21 4.23
CA ALA A 65 16.95 7.51 3.14
C ALA A 65 17.90 8.45 2.37
N GLU A 66 17.48 9.67 2.05
CA GLU A 66 18.32 10.66 1.37
C GLU A 66 19.51 11.10 2.21
N GLU A 67 19.29 11.40 3.51
CA GLU A 67 20.35 11.83 4.43
C GLU A 67 21.41 10.75 4.69
N ALA A 68 21.01 9.48 4.75
CA ALA A 68 21.91 8.36 5.05
C ALA A 68 22.58 7.76 3.80
N SER A 69 21.98 7.94 2.62
CA SER A 69 22.28 7.21 1.38
C SER A 69 23.79 7.20 1.03
N ASP A 70 24.42 8.35 0.95
CA ASP A 70 25.82 8.44 0.51
C ASP A 70 26.80 7.77 1.49
N ALA A 71 26.60 7.96 2.80
CA ALA A 71 27.53 7.41 3.79
C ALA A 71 27.36 5.90 3.95
N VAL A 72 26.11 5.41 4.03
CA VAL A 72 25.81 3.99 4.15
C VAL A 72 26.13 3.28 2.83
N GLY A 73 25.75 3.87 1.68
CA GLY A 73 26.05 3.34 0.36
C GLY A 73 27.55 3.15 0.14
N THR A 74 28.36 4.15 0.49
CA THR A 74 29.83 4.05 0.41
C THR A 74 30.39 2.91 1.26
N GLN A 75 29.88 2.73 2.48
CA GLN A 75 30.34 1.63 3.35
C GLN A 75 29.95 0.26 2.80
N ILE A 76 28.73 0.11 2.32
CA ILE A 76 28.25 -1.16 1.72
C ILE A 76 29.04 -1.46 0.44
N TYR A 77 29.25 -0.45 -0.42
CA TYR A 77 30.06 -0.60 -1.63
C TYR A 77 31.47 -1.12 -1.31
N GLN A 78 32.18 -0.51 -0.35
CA GLN A 78 33.52 -0.95 0.05
C GLN A 78 33.55 -2.41 0.51
N VAL A 79 32.55 -2.86 1.24
CA VAL A 79 32.48 -4.26 1.72
C VAL A 79 32.14 -5.21 0.55
N LEU A 80 31.31 -4.80 -0.40
CA LEU A 80 31.01 -5.57 -1.62
C LEU A 80 32.26 -5.70 -2.50
N GLU A 81 33.02 -4.62 -2.69
CA GLU A 81 34.28 -4.59 -3.45
C GLU A 81 35.31 -5.51 -2.80
N ALA A 82 35.53 -5.38 -1.49
CA ALA A 82 36.44 -6.24 -0.74
C ALA A 82 36.07 -7.73 -0.84
N TYR A 83 34.78 -8.06 -0.83
CA TYR A 83 34.33 -9.43 -1.08
C TYR A 83 34.60 -9.87 -2.53
N ALA A 84 34.37 -8.99 -3.50
CA ALA A 84 34.60 -9.32 -4.91
C ALA A 84 36.08 -9.59 -5.20
N GLU A 85 37.01 -8.89 -4.51
CA GLU A 85 38.45 -9.09 -4.61
C GLU A 85 38.93 -10.38 -3.90
N ASP A 86 38.35 -10.71 -2.74
CA ASP A 86 38.69 -11.89 -1.92
C ASP A 86 37.43 -12.65 -1.49
N PRO A 87 36.84 -13.49 -2.36
CA PRO A 87 35.54 -14.15 -2.15
C PRO A 87 35.64 -15.35 -1.20
N THR A 88 36.06 -15.11 0.04
CA THR A 88 36.12 -16.13 1.09
C THR A 88 34.78 -16.32 1.82
N PRO A 89 34.51 -17.50 2.41
CA PRO A 89 33.32 -17.72 3.23
C PRO A 89 33.23 -16.76 4.43
N GLU A 90 34.35 -16.34 4.97
CA GLU A 90 34.45 -15.38 6.06
C GLU A 90 33.97 -13.99 5.62
N ASN A 91 34.46 -13.51 4.48
CA ASN A 91 34.06 -12.22 3.91
C ASN A 91 32.57 -12.24 3.49
N ALA A 92 32.09 -13.34 2.90
CA ALA A 92 30.67 -13.51 2.59
C ALA A 92 29.79 -13.46 3.86
N THR A 93 30.27 -14.04 4.98
CA THR A 93 29.56 -14.01 6.25
C THR A 93 29.51 -12.61 6.85
N MET A 94 30.64 -11.89 6.85
CA MET A 94 30.70 -10.50 7.33
C MET A 94 29.79 -9.59 6.52
N LEU A 95 29.83 -9.72 5.19
CA LEU A 95 28.98 -8.96 4.27
C LEU A 95 27.49 -9.23 4.56
N TYR A 96 27.09 -10.50 4.68
CA TYR A 96 25.70 -10.86 5.00
C TYR A 96 25.25 -10.26 6.34
N MET A 97 26.08 -10.31 7.39
CA MET A 97 25.74 -9.75 8.69
C MET A 97 25.54 -8.23 8.64
N GLY A 98 26.36 -7.52 7.87
CA GLY A 98 26.20 -6.08 7.67
C GLY A 98 24.90 -5.75 6.92
N ILE A 99 24.66 -6.41 5.81
CA ILE A 99 23.46 -6.19 4.96
C ILE A 99 22.19 -6.56 5.70
N SER A 100 22.13 -7.72 6.35
CA SER A 100 20.92 -8.18 7.03
C SER A 100 20.48 -7.30 8.21
N SER A 101 21.35 -6.44 8.70
CA SER A 101 21.08 -5.49 9.79
C SER A 101 20.85 -4.04 9.31
N THR A 102 21.00 -3.77 8.02
CA THR A 102 20.89 -2.41 7.45
C THR A 102 19.74 -2.38 6.44
N PRO A 103 18.70 -1.54 6.61
CA PRO A 103 17.63 -1.41 5.64
C PRO A 103 18.15 -1.07 4.24
N CYS A 104 17.79 -1.87 3.25
CA CYS A 104 18.28 -1.73 1.88
C CYS A 104 17.87 -0.39 1.25
N ILE A 105 16.70 0.13 1.63
CA ILE A 105 16.16 1.42 1.19
C ILE A 105 17.12 2.60 1.47
N LEU A 106 17.97 2.48 2.50
CA LEU A 106 18.89 3.55 2.89
C LEU A 106 20.10 3.70 1.95
N TYR A 107 20.39 2.72 1.09
CA TYR A 107 21.66 2.73 0.34
C TYR A 107 21.59 2.20 -1.09
N TYR A 108 20.48 1.61 -1.51
CA TYR A 108 20.41 0.90 -2.80
C TYR A 108 20.65 1.83 -4.00
N GLU A 109 20.16 3.06 -3.97
CA GLU A 109 20.34 4.04 -5.07
C GLU A 109 21.83 4.44 -5.22
N SER A 110 22.48 4.87 -4.13
CA SER A 110 23.90 5.19 -4.15
C SER A 110 24.77 3.99 -4.57
N LEU A 111 24.35 2.79 -4.19
CA LEU A 111 25.04 1.57 -4.60
C LEU A 111 24.89 1.30 -6.09
N VAL A 112 23.71 1.53 -6.64
CA VAL A 112 23.46 1.40 -8.08
C VAL A 112 24.28 2.42 -8.86
N ASP A 113 24.35 3.67 -8.42
CA ASP A 113 25.16 4.71 -9.03
C ASP A 113 26.65 4.32 -9.08
N ALA A 114 27.14 3.71 -7.99
CA ALA A 114 28.53 3.25 -7.92
C ALA A 114 28.82 2.00 -8.78
N LEU A 115 27.84 1.10 -8.96
CA LEU A 115 28.03 -0.18 -9.67
C LEU A 115 27.56 -0.15 -11.13
N SER A 116 26.78 0.82 -11.56
CA SER A 116 26.16 0.85 -12.90
C SER A 116 27.17 1.04 -14.05
N GLU A 117 28.32 1.69 -13.77
CA GLU A 117 29.36 1.95 -14.78
C GLU A 117 30.19 0.70 -15.11
N GLU A 118 30.13 -0.33 -14.27
CA GLU A 118 30.98 -1.53 -14.41
C GLU A 118 30.14 -2.80 -14.48
N ARG A 119 30.70 -3.85 -15.09
CA ARG A 119 30.06 -5.17 -15.05
C ARG A 119 30.17 -5.74 -13.64
N ILE A 120 29.05 -6.25 -13.10
CA ILE A 120 29.03 -6.91 -11.79
C ILE A 120 30.06 -8.03 -11.74
N PRO A 121 31.00 -8.02 -10.77
CA PRO A 121 31.99 -9.08 -10.60
C PRO A 121 31.35 -10.45 -10.42
N GLN A 122 31.91 -11.48 -11.06
CA GLN A 122 31.34 -12.82 -11.03
C GLN A 122 31.11 -13.37 -9.60
N PRO A 123 32.04 -13.21 -8.62
CA PRO A 123 31.80 -13.69 -7.26
C PRO A 123 30.60 -13.00 -6.59
N LEU A 124 30.43 -11.71 -6.84
CA LEU A 124 29.31 -10.95 -6.29
C LEU A 124 27.97 -11.39 -6.92
N TRP A 125 27.96 -11.61 -8.24
CA TRP A 125 26.80 -12.16 -8.91
C TRP A 125 26.39 -13.54 -8.37
N GLU A 126 27.34 -14.45 -8.20
CA GLU A 126 27.08 -15.79 -7.67
C GLU A 126 26.51 -15.74 -6.25
N LEU A 127 27.04 -14.85 -5.41
CA LEU A 127 26.55 -14.65 -4.05
C LEU A 127 25.15 -14.03 -4.04
N ALA A 128 24.91 -12.99 -4.83
CA ALA A 128 23.59 -12.36 -4.92
C ALA A 128 22.53 -13.33 -5.44
N ARG A 129 22.87 -14.15 -6.41
CA ARG A 129 21.99 -15.22 -6.90
C ARG A 129 21.71 -16.26 -5.83
N GLU A 130 22.69 -16.65 -5.02
CA GLU A 130 22.47 -17.55 -3.89
C GLU A 130 21.56 -16.91 -2.84
N TRP A 131 21.75 -15.62 -2.53
CA TRP A 131 20.89 -14.90 -1.61
C TRP A 131 19.44 -14.75 -2.11
N LEU A 132 19.25 -14.50 -3.39
CA LEU A 132 17.91 -14.40 -3.98
C LEU A 132 17.06 -15.63 -3.69
N TYR A 133 17.66 -16.84 -3.82
CA TYR A 133 16.93 -18.09 -3.67
C TYR A 133 17.00 -18.71 -2.29
N GLU A 134 18.01 -18.40 -1.48
CA GLU A 134 18.29 -19.17 -0.27
C GLU A 134 18.32 -18.30 1.02
N ALA A 135 18.33 -16.96 0.90
CA ALA A 135 18.40 -16.12 2.08
C ALA A 135 17.09 -16.09 2.87
N SER A 136 17.26 -16.00 4.21
CA SER A 136 16.17 -15.86 5.18
C SER A 136 15.99 -14.43 5.69
N SER A 137 16.85 -13.47 5.28
CA SER A 137 16.76 -12.05 5.63
C SER A 137 16.17 -11.26 4.45
N ARG A 138 15.12 -10.47 4.71
CA ARG A 138 14.46 -9.62 3.71
C ARG A 138 15.41 -8.56 3.14
N GLU A 139 16.27 -7.93 3.98
CA GLU A 139 17.19 -6.90 3.51
C GLU A 139 18.24 -7.47 2.54
N THR A 140 18.67 -8.71 2.80
CA THR A 140 19.58 -9.43 1.89
C THR A 140 18.89 -9.78 0.58
N VAL A 141 17.63 -10.19 0.59
CA VAL A 141 16.85 -10.47 -0.63
C VAL A 141 16.60 -9.19 -1.42
N LYS A 142 16.29 -8.05 -0.76
CA LYS A 142 16.15 -6.74 -1.43
C LYS A 142 17.42 -6.36 -2.18
N LEU A 143 18.58 -6.46 -1.53
CA LEU A 143 19.86 -6.19 -2.20
C LEU A 143 20.11 -7.18 -3.36
N ALA A 144 19.79 -8.46 -3.19
CA ALA A 144 19.92 -9.44 -4.26
C ALA A 144 19.06 -9.11 -5.48
N ILE A 145 17.82 -8.59 -5.26
CA ILE A 145 16.92 -8.10 -6.32
C ILE A 145 17.60 -6.95 -7.10
N VAL A 146 18.16 -5.96 -6.39
CA VAL A 146 18.86 -4.81 -7.02
C VAL A 146 20.06 -5.27 -7.83
N ILE A 147 20.90 -6.17 -7.29
CA ILE A 147 22.05 -6.73 -8.01
C ILE A 147 21.61 -7.54 -9.24
N CYS A 148 20.46 -8.25 -9.17
CA CYS A 148 19.90 -8.93 -10.33
C CYS A 148 19.52 -7.93 -11.43
N GLY A 149 18.92 -6.78 -11.11
CA GLY A 149 18.64 -5.71 -12.07
C GLY A 149 19.92 -5.20 -12.76
N LEU A 150 20.94 -4.90 -11.98
CA LEU A 150 22.26 -4.50 -12.51
C LEU A 150 22.90 -5.58 -13.39
N TYR A 151 22.77 -6.85 -13.01
CA TYR A 151 23.28 -7.96 -13.83
C TYR A 151 22.53 -8.06 -15.16
N MET A 152 21.18 -8.00 -15.12
CA MET A 152 20.33 -8.08 -16.31
C MET A 152 20.58 -6.91 -17.28
N LEU A 153 20.96 -5.73 -16.79
CA LEU A 153 21.30 -4.57 -17.62
C LEU A 153 22.46 -4.88 -18.57
N ASN A 154 23.42 -5.72 -18.14
CA ASN A 154 24.65 -6.04 -18.89
C ASN A 154 24.63 -7.45 -19.49
N GLU A 155 23.62 -8.29 -19.21
CA GLU A 155 23.54 -9.68 -19.68
C GLU A 155 22.84 -9.76 -21.04
N GLN A 156 23.43 -10.48 -21.97
CA GLN A 156 22.90 -10.66 -23.32
C GLN A 156 22.13 -11.98 -23.50
N ASP A 157 22.23 -12.90 -22.54
CA ASP A 157 21.47 -14.16 -22.59
C ASP A 157 20.01 -13.92 -22.21
N LEU A 158 19.16 -13.88 -23.23
CA LEU A 158 17.72 -13.66 -23.09
C LEU A 158 17.03 -14.73 -22.24
N VAL A 159 17.55 -15.97 -22.20
CA VAL A 159 16.97 -17.05 -21.40
C VAL A 159 17.24 -16.78 -19.91
N VAL A 160 18.45 -16.37 -19.57
CA VAL A 160 18.83 -16.00 -18.20
C VAL A 160 17.98 -14.81 -17.73
N ASN A 161 17.89 -13.75 -18.55
CA ASN A 161 17.11 -12.56 -18.23
C ASN A 161 15.63 -12.90 -18.04
N TRP A 162 15.03 -13.70 -18.91
CA TRP A 162 13.64 -14.14 -18.77
C TRP A 162 13.41 -14.94 -17.47
N GLN A 163 14.33 -15.84 -17.13
CA GLN A 163 14.23 -16.63 -15.90
C GLN A 163 14.30 -15.74 -14.66
N LEU A 164 15.24 -14.81 -14.62
CA LEU A 164 15.39 -13.85 -13.51
C LEU A 164 14.17 -12.97 -13.39
N LYS A 165 13.70 -12.35 -14.49
CA LYS A 165 12.49 -11.52 -14.50
C LYS A 165 11.31 -12.27 -13.89
N ARG A 166 11.05 -13.49 -14.33
CA ARG A 166 9.97 -14.33 -13.79
C ARG A 166 10.10 -14.56 -12.28
N ASP A 167 11.32 -14.83 -11.82
CA ASP A 167 11.58 -15.12 -10.41
C ASP A 167 11.50 -13.83 -9.56
N LEU A 168 11.87 -12.67 -10.10
CA LEU A 168 11.65 -11.36 -9.48
C LEU A 168 10.15 -11.03 -9.38
N LEU A 169 9.38 -11.25 -10.46
CA LEU A 169 7.92 -11.04 -10.44
C LEU A 169 7.21 -11.95 -9.43
N LEU A 170 7.74 -13.16 -9.18
CA LEU A 170 7.24 -14.02 -8.10
C LEU A 170 7.45 -13.37 -6.72
N LEU A 171 8.63 -12.77 -6.47
CA LEU A 171 8.91 -12.06 -5.22
C LEU A 171 8.01 -10.82 -5.05
N ALA A 172 7.69 -10.13 -6.14
CA ALA A 172 6.80 -8.96 -6.14
C ALA A 172 5.37 -9.26 -5.67
N ARG A 173 4.97 -10.55 -5.59
CA ARG A 173 3.69 -10.96 -4.97
C ARG A 173 3.64 -10.71 -3.46
N CYS A 174 4.79 -10.55 -2.80
CA CYS A 174 4.90 -10.10 -1.43
C CYS A 174 5.26 -8.61 -1.42
N GLU A 175 4.42 -7.80 -0.83
CA GLU A 175 4.50 -6.33 -0.84
C GLU A 175 5.82 -5.76 -0.28
N GLU A 176 6.55 -6.55 0.49
CA GLU A 176 7.89 -6.24 0.99
C GLU A 176 8.92 -6.04 -0.15
N PHE A 177 8.69 -6.67 -1.30
CA PHE A 177 9.66 -6.67 -2.40
C PHE A 177 9.20 -5.94 -3.65
N THR A 178 7.92 -5.57 -3.74
CA THR A 178 7.32 -5.02 -4.97
C THR A 178 8.06 -3.79 -5.47
N SER A 179 8.39 -2.83 -4.61
CA SER A 179 9.11 -1.61 -4.97
C SER A 179 10.52 -1.91 -5.49
N PHE A 180 11.24 -2.82 -4.85
CA PHE A 180 12.59 -3.22 -5.29
C PHE A 180 12.57 -3.98 -6.61
N VAL A 181 11.54 -4.80 -6.85
CA VAL A 181 11.37 -5.50 -8.14
C VAL A 181 11.05 -4.51 -9.25
N ILE A 182 10.13 -3.56 -9.02
CA ILE A 182 9.84 -2.48 -9.96
C ILE A 182 11.14 -1.75 -10.31
N TYR A 183 11.87 -1.29 -9.30
CA TYR A 183 13.13 -0.58 -9.49
C TYR A 183 14.17 -1.40 -10.29
N ALA A 184 14.36 -2.68 -9.93
CA ALA A 184 15.34 -3.54 -10.62
C ALA A 184 14.97 -3.79 -12.08
N LEU A 185 13.68 -3.94 -12.39
CA LEU A 185 13.19 -4.14 -13.77
C LEU A 185 13.22 -2.84 -14.59
N GLU A 186 12.95 -1.68 -13.98
CA GLU A 186 13.16 -0.36 -14.61
C GLU A 186 14.63 -0.14 -14.96
N LEU A 187 15.53 -0.39 -14.00
CA LEU A 187 16.98 -0.23 -14.16
C LEU A 187 17.51 -1.00 -15.37
N CYS A 188 17.05 -2.23 -15.59
CA CYS A 188 17.48 -3.05 -16.73
C CYS A 188 16.57 -2.92 -17.97
N HIS A 189 15.63 -1.99 -17.99
CA HIS A 189 14.69 -1.76 -19.10
C HIS A 189 13.83 -3.00 -19.46
N GLN A 190 13.52 -3.83 -18.47
CA GLN A 190 12.73 -5.06 -18.63
C GLN A 190 11.31 -4.96 -18.03
N LEU A 191 10.97 -3.82 -17.38
CA LEU A 191 9.64 -3.60 -16.83
C LEU A 191 8.65 -3.32 -17.97
N GLU A 192 7.59 -4.10 -18.02
CA GLU A 192 6.49 -3.97 -19.00
C GLU A 192 5.20 -3.57 -18.28
N GLN A 193 4.24 -2.98 -19.01
CA GLN A 193 2.95 -2.60 -18.42
C GLN A 193 2.16 -3.81 -17.93
N GLU A 194 2.32 -4.94 -18.58
CA GLU A 194 1.71 -6.22 -18.20
C GLU A 194 2.23 -6.71 -16.84
N ASP A 195 3.51 -6.49 -16.53
CA ASP A 195 4.10 -6.82 -15.23
C ASP A 195 3.48 -5.99 -14.11
N LEU A 196 3.34 -4.68 -14.34
CA LEU A 196 2.71 -3.75 -13.40
C LEU A 196 1.21 -4.07 -13.23
N GLN A 197 0.51 -4.42 -14.31
CA GLN A 197 -0.89 -4.84 -14.23
C GLN A 197 -1.03 -6.11 -13.39
N ASP A 198 -0.12 -7.05 -13.53
CA ASP A 198 -0.07 -8.26 -12.71
C ASP A 198 0.16 -7.92 -11.23
N MET A 199 1.07 -7.00 -10.91
CA MET A 199 1.28 -6.52 -9.53
C MET A 199 0.03 -5.83 -8.98
N LEU A 200 -0.63 -4.94 -9.76
CA LEU A 200 -1.88 -4.28 -9.37
C LEU A 200 -3.00 -5.26 -8.99
N GLN A 201 -3.04 -6.42 -9.65
CA GLN A 201 -4.04 -7.45 -9.40
C GLN A 201 -3.73 -8.31 -8.18
N HIS A 202 -2.44 -8.48 -7.82
CA HIS A 202 -2.02 -9.46 -6.81
C HIS A 202 -1.42 -8.85 -5.54
N THR A 203 -1.38 -7.54 -5.44
CA THR A 203 -1.01 -6.80 -4.23
C THR A 203 -2.17 -5.95 -3.74
N SER A 204 -2.17 -5.55 -2.48
CA SER A 204 -3.31 -4.86 -1.88
C SER A 204 -2.94 -3.71 -0.93
N GLY A 205 -1.66 -3.57 -0.57
CA GLY A 205 -1.15 -2.54 0.32
C GLY A 205 -0.07 -1.66 -0.33
N TRP A 206 1.12 -1.64 0.26
CA TRP A 206 2.24 -0.84 -0.23
C TRP A 206 2.71 -1.24 -1.63
N GLY A 207 2.69 -2.54 -1.95
CA GLY A 207 3.05 -3.03 -3.29
C GLY A 207 2.07 -2.52 -4.36
N LYS A 208 0.76 -2.54 -4.08
CA LYS A 208 -0.25 -1.98 -4.98
C LYS A 208 -0.05 -0.48 -5.18
N LEU A 209 0.27 0.25 -4.11
CA LEU A 209 0.55 1.69 -4.19
C LEU A 209 1.75 1.96 -5.11
N CYS A 210 2.87 1.23 -4.96
CA CYS A 210 4.03 1.35 -5.84
C CYS A 210 3.67 1.06 -7.30
N ALA A 211 2.89 0.02 -7.57
CA ALA A 211 2.43 -0.30 -8.92
C ALA A 211 1.50 0.79 -9.49
N ILE A 212 0.60 1.40 -8.69
CA ILE A 212 -0.22 2.55 -9.12
C ILE A 212 0.66 3.75 -9.47
N GLN A 213 1.72 4.02 -8.71
CA GLN A 213 2.64 5.13 -9.01
C GLN A 213 3.31 4.98 -10.37
N THR A 214 3.74 3.78 -10.70
CA THR A 214 4.56 3.48 -11.89
C THR A 214 3.71 3.21 -13.15
N TYR A 215 2.55 2.57 -13.01
CA TYR A 215 1.70 2.20 -14.16
C TYR A 215 1.19 3.41 -14.95
N ASP A 216 1.21 3.29 -16.29
CA ASP A 216 0.67 4.29 -17.21
C ASP A 216 -0.84 4.06 -17.45
N PHE A 217 -1.67 4.80 -16.73
CA PHE A 217 -3.14 4.78 -16.88
C PHE A 217 -3.60 5.63 -18.09
N SER A 218 -3.04 5.43 -19.27
CA SER A 218 -3.33 6.24 -20.46
C SER A 218 -4.62 5.84 -21.17
N THR A 219 -5.10 4.60 -21.01
CA THR A 219 -6.34 4.14 -21.66
C THR A 219 -7.58 4.44 -20.81
N PRO A 220 -8.77 4.66 -21.43
CA PRO A 220 -10.02 4.83 -20.68
C PRO A 220 -10.35 3.63 -19.77
N GLU A 221 -10.01 2.42 -20.20
CA GLU A 221 -10.23 1.19 -19.44
C GLU A 221 -9.36 1.16 -18.18
N ASP A 222 -8.08 1.54 -18.29
CA ASP A 222 -7.16 1.61 -17.15
C ASP A 222 -7.60 2.71 -16.16
N GLN A 223 -8.00 3.86 -16.67
CA GLN A 223 -8.54 4.95 -15.84
C GLN A 223 -9.82 4.54 -15.10
N ALA A 224 -10.73 3.83 -15.78
CA ALA A 224 -11.92 3.28 -15.15
C ALA A 224 -11.55 2.27 -14.05
N TRP A 225 -10.59 1.38 -14.30
CA TRP A 225 -10.08 0.45 -13.30
C TRP A 225 -9.50 1.18 -12.08
N LEU A 226 -8.67 2.22 -12.31
CA LEU A 226 -8.05 2.99 -11.25
C LEU A 226 -9.10 3.70 -10.38
N VAL A 227 -10.13 4.28 -10.97
CA VAL A 227 -11.24 4.92 -10.24
C VAL A 227 -11.97 3.90 -9.37
N ILE A 228 -12.24 2.70 -9.90
CA ILE A 228 -12.98 1.65 -9.18
C ILE A 228 -12.13 1.05 -8.07
N HIS A 229 -10.86 0.73 -8.34
CA HIS A 229 -10.03 -0.12 -7.48
C HIS A 229 -8.85 0.58 -6.80
N GLY A 230 -8.51 1.80 -7.23
CA GLY A 230 -7.30 2.49 -6.74
C GLY A 230 -7.29 2.78 -5.24
N CYS A 231 -8.45 3.08 -4.66
CA CYS A 231 -8.59 3.28 -3.22
C CYS A 231 -8.88 2.00 -2.42
N GLU A 232 -8.90 0.82 -3.06
CA GLU A 232 -9.07 -0.46 -2.38
C GLU A 232 -7.73 -0.96 -1.87
N LEU A 233 -7.21 -0.31 -0.82
CA LEU A 233 -5.96 -0.67 -0.17
C LEU A 233 -6.23 -1.37 1.17
N THR A 234 -5.36 -2.30 1.56
CA THR A 234 -5.36 -2.90 2.91
C THR A 234 -4.74 -1.99 3.95
N ILE A 235 -3.98 -1.00 3.52
CA ILE A 235 -3.33 0.02 4.34
C ILE A 235 -4.18 1.29 4.39
N THR A 236 -4.04 2.06 5.47
CA THR A 236 -4.64 3.39 5.57
C THR A 236 -3.68 4.42 4.95
N TYR A 237 -3.94 4.78 3.70
CA TYR A 237 -3.13 5.75 2.96
C TYR A 237 -4.00 6.72 2.15
N PRO A 238 -4.60 7.74 2.80
CA PRO A 238 -5.50 8.70 2.15
C PRO A 238 -4.89 9.45 0.96
N ALA A 239 -3.57 9.66 0.98
CA ALA A 239 -2.85 10.32 -0.09
C ALA A 239 -2.91 9.59 -1.45
N VAL A 240 -3.32 8.31 -1.50
CA VAL A 240 -3.59 7.60 -2.76
C VAL A 240 -4.63 8.33 -3.61
N SER A 241 -5.58 9.02 -2.98
CA SER A 241 -6.59 9.81 -3.68
C SER A 241 -5.98 10.93 -4.53
N VAL A 242 -4.95 11.60 -4.01
CA VAL A 242 -4.24 12.66 -4.73
C VAL A 242 -3.51 12.09 -5.94
N LEU A 243 -2.87 10.92 -5.77
CA LEU A 243 -2.24 10.19 -6.87
C LEU A 243 -3.26 9.84 -7.97
N ILE A 244 -4.46 9.37 -7.60
CA ILE A 244 -5.53 9.07 -8.55
C ILE A 244 -5.99 10.33 -9.28
N PHE A 245 -6.20 11.44 -8.58
CA PHE A 245 -6.55 12.72 -9.19
C PHE A 245 -5.46 13.23 -10.16
N SER A 246 -4.20 12.88 -9.96
CA SER A 246 -3.12 13.26 -10.90
C SER A 246 -3.13 12.42 -12.18
N LYS A 247 -3.67 11.20 -12.13
CA LYS A 247 -3.68 10.25 -13.25
C LYS A 247 -5.02 10.21 -14.01
N VAL A 248 -6.12 10.64 -13.38
CA VAL A 248 -7.48 10.61 -13.95
C VAL A 248 -8.14 11.96 -13.82
N ASN A 249 -8.73 12.44 -14.93
CA ASN A 249 -9.52 13.67 -14.92
C ASN A 249 -10.92 13.42 -14.33
N ILE A 250 -11.00 13.33 -12.99
CA ILE A 250 -12.27 13.10 -12.27
C ILE A 250 -13.33 14.15 -12.58
N PRO A 251 -13.03 15.48 -12.68
CA PRO A 251 -14.02 16.46 -13.10
C PRO A 251 -14.67 16.17 -14.46
N ALA A 252 -13.89 15.68 -15.44
CA ALA A 252 -14.44 15.31 -16.75
C ALA A 252 -15.28 14.03 -16.68
N LEU A 253 -14.89 13.05 -15.89
CA LEU A 253 -15.67 11.83 -15.64
C LEU A 253 -17.04 12.19 -15.00
N LEU A 254 -17.07 13.14 -14.07
CA LEU A 254 -18.30 13.64 -13.44
C LEU A 254 -19.16 14.51 -14.35
N ASP A 255 -18.69 14.91 -15.53
CA ASP A 255 -19.51 15.58 -16.56
C ASP A 255 -20.27 14.58 -17.45
N GLU A 256 -19.94 13.29 -17.38
CA GLU A 256 -20.70 12.25 -18.08
C GLU A 256 -22.15 12.21 -17.57
N PRO A 257 -23.13 11.94 -18.44
CA PRO A 257 -24.54 11.96 -18.06
C PRO A 257 -24.93 10.87 -17.09
N HIS A 258 -24.16 9.77 -17.03
CA HIS A 258 -24.39 8.61 -16.19
C HIS A 258 -23.05 7.96 -15.83
N LEU A 259 -22.94 7.51 -14.59
CA LEU A 259 -21.81 6.69 -14.11
C LEU A 259 -22.31 5.26 -13.87
N GLU A 260 -21.49 4.27 -14.18
CA GLU A 260 -21.81 2.90 -13.77
C GLU A 260 -21.70 2.76 -12.24
N PRO A 261 -22.53 1.88 -11.59
CA PRO A 261 -22.51 1.73 -10.14
C PRO A 261 -21.10 1.47 -9.53
N PRO A 262 -20.21 0.66 -10.14
CA PRO A 262 -18.85 0.48 -9.63
C PRO A 262 -18.01 1.75 -9.69
N GLN A 263 -18.16 2.58 -10.75
CA GLN A 263 -17.46 3.86 -10.88
C GLN A 263 -17.94 4.85 -9.83
N PHE A 264 -19.26 4.94 -9.61
CA PHE A 264 -19.81 5.78 -8.54
C PHE A 264 -19.27 5.37 -7.16
N GLY A 265 -19.27 4.08 -6.84
CA GLY A 265 -18.69 3.57 -5.59
C GLY A 265 -17.19 3.86 -5.45
N GLY A 266 -16.44 3.77 -6.55
CA GLY A 266 -15.03 4.15 -6.61
C GLY A 266 -14.81 5.64 -6.33
N ILE A 267 -15.61 6.51 -6.94
CA ILE A 267 -15.56 7.97 -6.68
C ILE A 267 -15.92 8.29 -5.23
N CYS A 268 -16.90 7.61 -4.63
CA CYS A 268 -17.20 7.76 -3.20
C CYS A 268 -15.96 7.47 -2.34
N ARG A 269 -15.28 6.36 -2.59
CA ARG A 269 -14.04 6.02 -1.87
C ARG A 269 -12.92 7.02 -2.12
N LEU A 270 -12.78 7.48 -3.36
CA LEU A 270 -11.80 8.49 -3.73
C LEU A 270 -12.01 9.80 -2.96
N LEU A 271 -13.25 10.30 -2.92
CA LEU A 271 -13.59 11.56 -2.24
C LEU A 271 -13.43 11.43 -0.72
N LEU A 272 -13.78 10.28 -0.13
CA LEU A 272 -13.55 10.01 1.30
C LEU A 272 -12.06 10.00 1.65
N ASN A 273 -11.22 9.33 0.84
CA ASN A 273 -9.78 9.35 1.03
C ASN A 273 -9.19 10.75 0.82
N TYR A 274 -9.69 11.49 -0.17
CA TYR A 274 -9.22 12.85 -0.41
C TYR A 274 -9.56 13.78 0.77
N LEU A 275 -10.76 13.66 1.33
CA LEU A 275 -11.18 14.41 2.51
C LEU A 275 -10.33 14.05 3.74
N ALA A 276 -10.08 12.74 3.95
CA ALA A 276 -9.19 12.28 5.00
C ALA A 276 -7.74 12.78 4.82
N PHE A 277 -7.26 12.89 3.59
CA PHE A 277 -5.97 13.51 3.27
C PHE A 277 -5.95 14.99 3.68
N LEU A 278 -6.97 15.77 3.31
CA LEU A 278 -7.09 17.20 3.64
C LEU A 278 -7.16 17.46 5.16
N LEU A 279 -7.77 16.53 5.91
CA LEU A 279 -7.85 16.56 7.38
C LEU A 279 -6.58 16.08 8.09
N GLY A 280 -5.54 15.69 7.33
CA GLY A 280 -4.25 15.28 7.88
C GLY A 280 -4.22 13.86 8.45
N PHE A 281 -5.21 13.02 8.15
CA PHE A 281 -5.23 11.60 8.57
C PHE A 281 -4.24 10.75 7.74
N GLN A 282 -2.97 11.12 7.76
CA GLN A 282 -1.94 10.34 7.07
C GLN A 282 -0.70 10.17 7.95
N GLN A 283 -0.13 8.98 7.92
CA GLN A 283 1.08 8.65 8.69
C GLN A 283 2.37 8.82 7.86
N VAL A 284 2.26 8.79 6.53
CA VAL A 284 3.39 8.83 5.59
C VAL A 284 3.15 9.93 4.57
N GLN A 285 4.15 10.80 4.35
CA GLN A 285 4.05 11.87 3.36
C GLN A 285 4.28 11.34 1.95
N LEU A 286 3.58 11.94 0.96
CA LEU A 286 3.87 11.66 -0.44
C LEU A 286 5.20 12.30 -0.83
N PRO A 287 6.08 11.58 -1.53
CA PRO A 287 7.17 12.22 -2.27
C PRO A 287 6.58 13.24 -3.24
N ASP A 288 7.20 14.40 -3.37
CA ASP A 288 6.76 15.47 -4.30
C ASP A 288 5.35 16.06 -4.05
N ALA A 289 4.87 16.09 -2.80
CA ALA A 289 3.55 16.64 -2.45
C ALA A 289 3.32 18.07 -3.01
N GLU A 290 4.39 18.85 -3.21
CA GLU A 290 4.32 20.20 -3.79
C GLU A 290 3.91 20.24 -5.28
N LYS A 291 4.02 19.12 -5.99
CA LYS A 291 3.67 19.00 -7.42
C LYS A 291 2.25 18.50 -7.68
N LEU A 292 1.47 18.29 -6.61
CA LEU A 292 0.15 17.69 -6.72
C LEU A 292 -0.87 18.67 -7.35
N PRO A 293 -1.86 18.17 -8.11
CA PRO A 293 -2.84 19.03 -8.75
C PRO A 293 -3.69 19.74 -7.70
N VAL A 294 -3.88 21.05 -7.88
CA VAL A 294 -4.87 21.81 -7.10
C VAL A 294 -6.26 21.45 -7.60
N ILE A 295 -7.06 20.84 -6.73
CA ILE A 295 -8.41 20.38 -7.05
C ILE A 295 -9.42 21.40 -6.52
N ASP A 296 -10.29 21.90 -7.39
CA ASP A 296 -11.48 22.65 -6.95
C ASP A 296 -12.51 21.67 -6.36
N LEU A 297 -12.32 21.34 -5.08
CA LEU A 297 -13.14 20.36 -4.38
C LEU A 297 -14.63 20.74 -4.39
N PHE A 298 -14.97 22.03 -4.29
CA PHE A 298 -16.38 22.46 -4.31
C PHE A 298 -17.04 22.14 -5.64
N SER A 299 -16.38 22.46 -6.75
CA SER A 299 -16.87 22.14 -8.09
C SER A 299 -17.00 20.63 -8.33
N VAL A 300 -16.00 19.86 -7.89
CA VAL A 300 -16.04 18.39 -7.95
C VAL A 300 -17.23 17.84 -7.16
N MET A 301 -17.44 18.31 -5.94
CA MET A 301 -18.56 17.87 -5.10
C MET A 301 -19.93 18.25 -5.69
N GLN A 302 -20.06 19.45 -6.29
CA GLN A 302 -21.31 19.83 -6.94
C GLN A 302 -21.66 18.92 -8.12
N LYS A 303 -20.66 18.51 -8.92
CA LYS A 303 -20.84 17.52 -9.99
C LYS A 303 -21.19 16.13 -9.43
N PHE A 304 -20.47 15.69 -8.41
CA PHE A 304 -20.72 14.41 -7.74
C PHE A 304 -22.14 14.30 -7.18
N LEU A 305 -22.67 15.37 -6.57
CA LEU A 305 -24.02 15.41 -6.00
C LEU A 305 -25.13 15.19 -7.06
N LYS A 306 -24.89 15.49 -8.33
CA LYS A 306 -25.85 15.18 -9.41
C LYS A 306 -26.01 13.66 -9.56
N HIS A 307 -24.89 12.94 -9.56
CA HIS A 307 -24.88 11.47 -9.62
C HIS A 307 -25.39 10.85 -8.31
N ALA A 308 -25.01 11.42 -7.16
CA ALA A 308 -25.47 10.93 -5.86
C ALA A 308 -27.00 10.88 -5.74
N ARG A 309 -27.73 11.78 -6.41
CA ARG A 309 -29.20 11.75 -6.48
C ARG A 309 -29.75 10.52 -7.19
N GLU A 310 -28.98 9.87 -8.06
CA GLU A 310 -29.37 8.62 -8.71
C GLU A 310 -29.13 7.42 -7.79
N TYR A 311 -28.01 7.42 -7.05
CA TYR A 311 -27.56 6.29 -6.24
C TYR A 311 -27.92 6.38 -4.75
N HIS A 312 -28.48 7.48 -4.26
CA HIS A 312 -28.72 7.71 -2.83
C HIS A 312 -29.63 6.67 -2.13
N ARG A 313 -30.32 5.83 -2.90
CA ARG A 313 -31.17 4.73 -2.35
C ARG A 313 -30.40 3.43 -2.14
N ASP A 314 -29.16 3.35 -2.58
CA ASP A 314 -28.27 2.24 -2.24
C ASP A 314 -27.66 2.46 -0.85
N LEU A 315 -27.67 1.43 0.00
CA LEU A 315 -27.21 1.52 1.38
C LEU A 315 -25.71 1.91 1.48
N MET A 316 -24.88 1.35 0.59
CA MET A 316 -23.44 1.64 0.62
C MET A 316 -23.15 3.06 0.10
N ALA A 317 -23.89 3.50 -0.91
CA ALA A 317 -23.84 4.87 -1.38
C ALA A 317 -24.29 5.85 -0.27
N ALA A 318 -25.40 5.59 0.40
CA ALA A 318 -25.88 6.41 1.50
C ALA A 318 -24.88 6.47 2.67
N ALA A 319 -24.25 5.35 3.00
CA ALA A 319 -23.19 5.32 4.02
C ALA A 319 -21.98 6.18 3.61
N ALA A 320 -21.58 6.13 2.34
CA ALA A 320 -20.50 7.00 1.83
C ALA A 320 -20.88 8.48 1.87
N LEU A 321 -22.14 8.83 1.51
CA LEU A 321 -22.65 10.21 1.60
C LEU A 321 -22.68 10.71 3.05
N THR A 322 -23.06 9.85 4.00
CA THR A 322 -23.03 10.17 5.44
C THR A 322 -21.61 10.49 5.90
N ASN A 323 -20.65 9.61 5.57
CA ASN A 323 -19.24 9.81 5.95
C ASN A 323 -18.63 11.07 5.30
N LEU A 324 -19.04 11.43 4.07
CA LEU A 324 -18.62 12.69 3.45
C LEU A 324 -19.20 13.90 4.20
N ALA A 325 -20.46 13.84 4.63
CA ALA A 325 -21.07 14.91 5.42
C ALA A 325 -20.36 15.09 6.77
N GLU A 326 -20.04 14.01 7.47
CA GLU A 326 -19.26 14.03 8.72
C GLU A 326 -17.85 14.59 8.50
N GLY A 327 -17.17 14.21 7.42
CA GLY A 327 -15.85 14.75 7.08
C GLY A 327 -15.89 16.27 6.83
N PHE A 328 -16.90 16.79 6.11
CA PHE A 328 -17.09 18.23 5.96
C PHE A 328 -17.45 18.90 7.29
N GLN A 329 -18.21 18.24 8.19
CA GLN A 329 -18.46 18.74 9.52
C GLN A 329 -17.16 18.83 10.34
N THR A 330 -16.28 17.82 10.25
CA THR A 330 -14.96 17.87 10.87
C THR A 330 -14.12 19.05 10.35
N MET A 331 -14.15 19.34 9.03
CA MET A 331 -13.49 20.55 8.49
C MET A 331 -14.03 21.84 9.10
N VAL A 332 -15.34 21.90 9.37
CA VAL A 332 -15.96 23.05 10.04
C VAL A 332 -15.50 23.16 11.49
N ASP A 333 -15.50 22.04 12.22
CA ASP A 333 -15.18 22.00 13.66
C ASP A 333 -13.68 22.27 13.91
N ASP A 334 -12.80 21.82 13.02
CA ASP A 334 -11.35 22.00 13.08
C ASP A 334 -10.87 23.29 12.38
N GLU A 335 -11.80 24.10 11.86
CA GLU A 335 -11.52 25.38 11.17
C GLU A 335 -10.56 25.23 9.96
N CYS A 336 -10.67 24.14 9.21
CA CYS A 336 -9.82 23.84 8.04
C CYS A 336 -10.31 24.56 6.78
N TRP A 337 -9.92 25.83 6.56
CA TRP A 337 -10.43 26.68 5.46
C TRP A 337 -9.51 26.80 4.25
N ASP A 338 -8.45 26.05 4.17
CA ASP A 338 -7.47 26.15 3.07
C ASP A 338 -8.05 25.69 1.71
N TYR A 339 -9.07 24.80 1.74
CA TYR A 339 -9.65 24.18 0.54
C TYR A 339 -11.11 24.55 0.28
N LEU A 340 -11.87 24.82 1.33
CA LEU A 340 -13.30 25.19 1.28
C LEU A 340 -13.60 26.28 2.29
N THR A 341 -14.49 27.18 1.94
CA THR A 341 -15.04 28.12 2.93
C THR A 341 -16.10 27.44 3.81
N MET A 342 -16.31 27.96 5.02
CA MET A 342 -17.36 27.49 5.94
C MET A 342 -18.73 27.41 5.24
N ASN A 343 -19.09 28.41 4.44
CA ASN A 343 -20.37 28.42 3.71
C ASN A 343 -20.46 27.28 2.67
N GLN A 344 -19.37 26.98 1.98
CA GLN A 344 -19.32 25.86 1.04
C GLN A 344 -19.47 24.51 1.76
N CYS A 345 -18.80 24.33 2.91
CA CYS A 345 -18.97 23.13 3.73
C CYS A 345 -20.43 22.95 4.17
N HIS A 346 -21.07 24.00 4.71
CA HIS A 346 -22.48 23.92 5.13
C HIS A 346 -23.44 23.61 3.95
N ILE A 347 -23.17 24.13 2.75
CA ILE A 347 -23.97 23.79 1.56
C ILE A 347 -23.83 22.30 1.25
N LEU A 348 -22.59 21.77 1.23
CA LEU A 348 -22.31 20.37 0.94
C LEU A 348 -22.93 19.45 1.99
N ILE A 349 -22.77 19.74 3.27
CA ILE A 349 -23.39 18.99 4.37
C ILE A 349 -24.91 18.93 4.18
N SER A 350 -25.55 20.08 4.01
CA SER A 350 -27.01 20.16 3.86
C SER A 350 -27.52 19.35 2.65
N GLU A 351 -26.82 19.39 1.51
CA GLU A 351 -27.20 18.61 0.32
C GLU A 351 -27.00 17.11 0.53
N LEU A 352 -25.89 16.68 1.12
CA LEU A 352 -25.61 15.27 1.44
C LEU A 352 -26.63 14.71 2.43
N GLU A 353 -26.86 15.42 3.54
CA GLU A 353 -27.86 15.02 4.55
C GLU A 353 -29.27 14.94 3.97
N SER A 354 -29.67 15.87 3.09
CA SER A 354 -30.98 15.85 2.47
C SER A 354 -31.25 14.59 1.64
N LEU A 355 -30.21 14.03 1.01
CA LEU A 355 -30.29 12.77 0.28
C LEU A 355 -30.45 11.57 1.20
N VAL A 356 -29.70 11.55 2.30
CA VAL A 356 -29.68 10.42 3.23
C VAL A 356 -30.91 10.40 4.14
N LEU A 357 -31.27 11.55 4.74
CA LEU A 357 -32.36 11.66 5.71
C LEU A 357 -33.77 11.47 5.11
N SER A 358 -33.88 11.43 3.78
CA SER A 358 -35.16 11.20 3.11
C SER A 358 -35.66 9.75 3.22
N ILE A 359 -34.86 8.83 3.75
CA ILE A 359 -35.11 7.38 3.76
C ILE A 359 -34.99 6.84 5.20
N ASP A 360 -35.87 5.91 5.57
CA ASP A 360 -35.73 5.11 6.81
C ASP A 360 -34.76 3.95 6.56
N TRP A 361 -33.51 4.11 7.00
CA TRP A 361 -32.41 3.14 6.80
C TRP A 361 -32.40 2.01 7.81
N LEU A 362 -33.11 2.13 8.94
CA LEU A 362 -33.00 1.16 10.04
C LEU A 362 -33.29 -0.29 9.61
N PRO A 363 -34.31 -0.57 8.76
CA PRO A 363 -34.58 -1.93 8.30
C PRO A 363 -33.46 -2.52 7.44
N GLU A 364 -32.90 -1.74 6.50
CA GLU A 364 -31.84 -2.17 5.61
C GLU A 364 -30.52 -2.38 6.37
N ILE A 365 -30.19 -1.48 7.28
CA ILE A 365 -29.00 -1.60 8.15
C ILE A 365 -29.10 -2.88 8.98
N LYS A 366 -30.23 -3.13 9.65
CA LYS A 366 -30.42 -4.35 10.44
C LYS A 366 -30.30 -5.63 9.60
N LYS A 367 -30.84 -5.62 8.39
CA LYS A 367 -30.69 -6.73 7.44
C LYS A 367 -29.23 -6.95 7.10
N LYS A 368 -28.47 -5.89 6.74
CA LYS A 368 -27.07 -5.98 6.35
C LYS A 368 -26.15 -6.45 7.47
N LEU A 369 -26.41 -6.06 8.72
CA LEU A 369 -25.66 -6.51 9.89
C LEU A 369 -25.82 -8.02 10.19
N VAL A 370 -26.87 -8.65 9.67
CA VAL A 370 -27.07 -10.10 9.78
C VAL A 370 -26.36 -10.86 8.66
N GLU A 371 -26.21 -10.25 7.50
CA GLU A 371 -25.47 -10.78 6.35
C GLU A 371 -23.97 -10.61 6.63
N GLU A 372 -23.25 -11.67 6.93
CA GLU A 372 -21.86 -11.63 7.40
C GLU A 372 -20.87 -11.12 6.33
N ASP A 373 -20.43 -9.86 6.46
CA ASP A 373 -19.21 -9.34 5.82
C ASP A 373 -18.55 -8.33 6.77
N GLY A 374 -17.31 -8.65 7.24
CA GLY A 374 -16.65 -7.91 8.31
C GLY A 374 -16.42 -6.42 8.01
N ARG A 375 -15.94 -6.04 6.82
CA ARG A 375 -15.62 -4.63 6.45
C ARG A 375 -16.89 -3.82 6.15
N THR A 376 -17.82 -4.39 5.41
CA THR A 376 -19.11 -3.76 5.07
C THR A 376 -19.91 -3.40 6.32
N ASN A 377 -19.82 -4.22 7.36
CA ASN A 377 -20.52 -3.97 8.61
C ASN A 377 -20.04 -2.71 9.33
N LEU A 378 -18.74 -2.39 9.33
CA LEU A 378 -18.22 -1.17 9.97
C LEU A 378 -18.77 0.10 9.31
N VAL A 379 -18.77 0.17 7.99
CA VAL A 379 -19.29 1.34 7.25
C VAL A 379 -20.78 1.56 7.56
N VAL A 380 -21.55 0.47 7.63
CA VAL A 380 -22.98 0.52 7.94
C VAL A 380 -23.23 0.86 9.43
N ILE A 381 -22.36 0.41 10.33
CA ILE A 381 -22.41 0.75 11.75
C ILE A 381 -22.14 2.24 11.96
N HIS A 382 -21.10 2.77 11.30
CA HIS A 382 -20.80 4.22 11.33
C HIS A 382 -21.99 5.03 10.85
N MET A 383 -22.60 4.67 9.72
CA MET A 383 -23.81 5.33 9.22
C MET A 383 -24.94 5.30 10.24
N ALA A 384 -25.20 4.13 10.86
CA ALA A 384 -26.25 4.01 11.88
C ALA A 384 -25.99 4.91 13.08
N TYR A 385 -24.74 5.03 13.47
CA TYR A 385 -24.30 5.89 14.56
C TYR A 385 -24.48 7.38 14.24
N ALA A 386 -24.02 7.80 13.06
CA ALA A 386 -24.18 9.17 12.57
C ALA A 386 -25.66 9.59 12.48
N LEU A 387 -26.53 8.66 12.13
CA LEU A 387 -27.98 8.89 12.02
C LEU A 387 -28.76 8.65 13.34
N ASP A 388 -28.05 8.41 14.46
CA ASP A 388 -28.65 8.10 15.78
C ASP A 388 -29.66 6.94 15.76
N LEU A 389 -29.38 5.90 14.95
CA LEU A 389 -30.24 4.71 14.79
C LEU A 389 -29.92 3.63 15.84
N ASP A 390 -30.95 3.04 16.45
CA ASP A 390 -30.76 1.98 17.46
C ASP A 390 -30.48 0.60 16.84
N ILE A 391 -29.20 0.23 16.84
CA ILE A 391 -28.66 -1.06 16.38
C ILE A 391 -27.98 -1.86 17.51
N HIS A 392 -28.18 -1.50 18.76
CA HIS A 392 -27.49 -2.10 19.92
C HIS A 392 -27.67 -3.62 19.98
N LYS A 393 -28.87 -4.12 19.71
CA LYS A 393 -29.16 -5.55 19.72
C LYS A 393 -28.38 -6.30 18.66
N GLU A 394 -28.22 -5.71 17.49
CA GLU A 394 -27.51 -6.25 16.37
C GLU A 394 -26.00 -6.29 16.68
N LEU A 395 -25.42 -5.22 17.24
CA LEU A 395 -24.01 -5.17 17.67
C LEU A 395 -23.69 -6.23 18.73
N TRP A 396 -24.53 -6.39 19.74
CA TRP A 396 -24.37 -7.47 20.73
C TRP A 396 -24.46 -8.86 20.11
N SER A 397 -25.27 -9.04 19.08
CA SER A 397 -25.34 -10.31 18.35
C SER A 397 -24.05 -10.60 17.58
N LEU A 398 -23.45 -9.58 16.95
CA LEU A 398 -22.16 -9.70 16.26
C LEU A 398 -21.03 -10.03 17.23
N LEU A 399 -20.93 -9.33 18.37
CA LEU A 399 -19.93 -9.61 19.40
C LEU A 399 -20.05 -11.01 20.01
N LYS A 400 -21.28 -11.54 20.14
CA LYS A 400 -21.47 -12.93 20.61
C LYS A 400 -20.96 -13.96 19.61
N LYS A 401 -21.00 -13.66 18.31
CA LYS A 401 -20.47 -14.52 17.24
C LYS A 401 -18.94 -14.46 17.20
N ASP A 402 -18.37 -13.26 17.31
CA ASP A 402 -16.93 -13.03 17.33
C ASP A 402 -16.55 -12.02 18.43
N PRO A 403 -16.15 -12.49 19.63
CA PRO A 403 -15.74 -11.63 20.73
C PRO A 403 -14.42 -10.86 20.50
N LYS A 404 -13.68 -11.17 19.44
CA LYS A 404 -12.41 -10.51 19.13
C LYS A 404 -12.59 -9.21 18.33
N ARG A 405 -13.80 -8.90 17.91
CA ARG A 405 -14.15 -7.66 17.23
C ARG A 405 -14.15 -6.48 18.19
N THR A 406 -12.95 -6.05 18.58
CA THR A 406 -12.76 -4.96 19.57
C THR A 406 -13.30 -3.62 19.09
N GLU A 407 -13.31 -3.38 17.77
CA GLU A 407 -13.86 -2.20 17.13
C GLU A 407 -15.36 -1.96 17.45
N LEU A 408 -16.12 -3.02 17.76
CA LEU A 408 -17.53 -2.88 18.09
C LEU A 408 -17.77 -2.36 19.52
N TYR A 409 -16.77 -2.45 20.42
CA TYR A 409 -16.90 -1.96 21.78
C TYR A 409 -17.04 -0.44 21.85
N GLU A 410 -16.36 0.29 20.98
CA GLU A 410 -16.43 1.76 20.93
C GLU A 410 -17.86 2.22 20.71
N PHE A 411 -18.57 1.62 19.75
CA PHE A 411 -19.98 1.94 19.47
C PHE A 411 -20.94 1.55 20.61
N LEU A 412 -20.63 0.51 21.37
CA LEU A 412 -21.45 0.08 22.50
C LEU A 412 -21.23 0.92 23.75
N LEU A 413 -20.02 1.47 23.96
CA LEU A 413 -19.66 2.28 25.11
C LEU A 413 -20.19 3.72 24.99
N ASP A 414 -20.07 4.31 23.81
CA ASP A 414 -20.45 5.72 23.59
C ASP A 414 -21.97 5.94 23.70
N THR A 415 -22.79 4.97 23.30
CA THR A 415 -24.25 5.05 23.47
C THR A 415 -24.70 4.95 24.91
N SER A 416 -23.85 4.50 25.85
CA SER A 416 -24.18 4.47 27.29
C SER A 416 -24.18 5.85 27.94
N ASP A 417 -23.40 6.78 27.40
CA ASP A 417 -23.28 8.15 27.94
C ASP A 417 -24.36 9.10 27.39
N LYS A 418 -24.87 8.89 26.18
CA LYS A 418 -25.98 9.69 25.59
C LYS A 418 -27.36 9.40 26.20
N ARG A 419 -27.53 8.31 26.97
CA ARG A 419 -28.79 7.92 27.63
C ARG A 419 -28.80 8.25 29.13
N ARG A 420 -27.79 8.96 29.66
CA ARG A 420 -27.79 9.55 31.00
C ARG A 420 -28.00 11.07 30.93
#